data_4ede55c0313ccc7d823ddacfe374c995
#
_entry.id   4ede55c0313ccc7d823ddacfe374c995
#
_cell.length_a   1.000
_cell.length_b   1.000
_cell.length_c   1.000
_cell.angle_alpha   90.00
_cell.angle_beta   90.00
_cell.angle_gamma   90.00
#
_symmetry.space_group_name_H-M   'P 1'
#
loop_
_entity.id
_entity.type
_entity.pdbx_description
1 polymer ?
#
loop_
_entity_poly.entity_id
_entity_poly.type
_entity_poly.pdbx_seq_one_letter_code
_entity_poly.pdbx_strand_id
1 'polypeptide(L)'
;MITSIHELDSQQIQAMIDELSVLDKNLYKKVQYVVNSIQCSEQEALEYVVNNAPALWAKVYLNWEARDYQFTILDQGKKGKKIVLRLGRRLGKTECMCVLILWHAFTQVNKGGNNQYDILIITPYETQVDLIFDRLHQLIDISPILKALVKRDVYHRIELTNGSKIVGLTAGSKSGSGAANTRGQRADLIVMDEIDYMTSSDITNIVNIRNEDPERIKLLVASTPSGKHEEFYKWCVGASHKYYPSKHDIDNFQFTGFLESHNTDGNGWIEVYAPSIVNKALLKVNKDTGQTYLQDLKDELTEMRFVQEVLAEFGEEEMGVYQKKYIEQALAEGKRINHKYTTDLTDEELEEYLKKPRSGPRILGVDWDKFGASTNMACMELDKFHINEAGEIEPKFKVLFRVEIPRSEFTYVNAINKIIALNEIYDFDHIAVDRGYGETQIELLRKYGIDNPETGLADKVVGYQFSQKLDVRDPHTGKKDKKPLKPFMVNNSVILYEKGKIILNPNDNVVVEQLGNYRVKLISANGIPTFNDDDEHIVDAINLALLAFEQHYGDLMKRVIATKTYFIQGFKGREEKLVEERNIKEPERKSTVAVLSNRTKSKVVHVVPINGGRRRSNAGFSRRTF
;
A
#
# COMPACT_ATOMS: atom_id res chain seq x y z
N MET A 1 -34.54 -19.73 0.15
CA MET A 1 -33.87 -18.97 -0.91
C MET A 1 -34.90 -18.79 -2.02
N ILE A 2 -35.19 -17.57 -2.43
CA ILE A 2 -36.11 -17.30 -3.54
C ILE A 2 -35.39 -17.76 -4.81
N THR A 3 -35.92 -18.80 -5.46
CA THR A 3 -35.29 -19.39 -6.65
C THR A 3 -35.75 -18.73 -7.95
N SER A 4 -36.98 -18.19 -7.95
CA SER A 4 -37.52 -17.37 -9.04
C SER A 4 -38.68 -16.49 -8.53
N ILE A 5 -38.88 -15.31 -9.14
CA ILE A 5 -40.06 -14.48 -8.87
C ILE A 5 -41.36 -15.22 -9.29
N HIS A 6 -41.28 -16.01 -10.34
CA HIS A 6 -42.40 -16.82 -10.84
C HIS A 6 -42.88 -17.95 -9.89
N GLU A 7 -42.06 -18.29 -8.87
CA GLU A 7 -42.41 -19.31 -7.86
C GLU A 7 -43.08 -18.72 -6.62
N LEU A 8 -43.28 -17.41 -6.58
CA LEU A 8 -43.85 -16.71 -5.44
C LEU A 8 -45.38 -16.71 -5.51
N ASP A 9 -46.03 -16.89 -4.36
CA ASP A 9 -47.43 -16.59 -4.20
C ASP A 9 -47.68 -15.09 -3.95
N SER A 10 -48.96 -14.68 -3.99
CA SER A 10 -49.35 -13.27 -3.84
C SER A 10 -48.91 -12.66 -2.49
N GLN A 11 -48.86 -13.45 -1.41
CA GLN A 11 -48.40 -12.96 -0.11
C GLN A 11 -46.88 -12.77 -0.07
N GLN A 12 -46.12 -13.68 -0.68
CA GLN A 12 -44.68 -13.59 -0.83
C GLN A 12 -44.28 -12.41 -1.74
N ILE A 13 -45.05 -12.18 -2.83
CA ILE A 13 -44.83 -11.01 -3.69
C ILE A 13 -45.07 -9.71 -2.91
N GLN A 14 -46.15 -9.62 -2.12
CA GLN A 14 -46.41 -8.43 -1.32
C GLN A 14 -45.31 -8.20 -0.26
N ALA A 15 -44.89 -9.24 0.47
CA ALA A 15 -43.82 -9.15 1.43
C ALA A 15 -42.50 -8.69 0.77
N MET A 16 -42.20 -9.18 -0.43
CA MET A 16 -41.04 -8.76 -1.21
C MET A 16 -41.15 -7.30 -1.68
N ILE A 17 -42.32 -6.85 -2.11
CA ILE A 17 -42.56 -5.43 -2.46
C ILE A 17 -42.32 -4.55 -1.23
N ASP A 18 -42.82 -4.94 -0.07
CA ASP A 18 -42.70 -4.20 1.18
C ASP A 18 -41.22 -4.12 1.61
N GLU A 19 -40.48 -5.23 1.55
CA GLU A 19 -39.05 -5.26 1.84
C GLU A 19 -38.22 -4.41 0.86
N LEU A 20 -38.46 -4.56 -0.43
CA LEU A 20 -37.74 -3.82 -1.47
C LEU A 20 -38.11 -2.32 -1.50
N SER A 21 -39.34 -1.97 -1.04
CA SER A 21 -39.74 -0.56 -0.93
C SER A 21 -38.93 0.24 0.09
N VAL A 22 -38.31 -0.43 1.05
CA VAL A 22 -37.33 0.18 1.96
C VAL A 22 -36.08 0.61 1.20
N LEU A 23 -35.66 -0.18 0.21
CA LEU A 23 -34.50 0.11 -0.65
C LEU A 23 -34.85 1.11 -1.76
N ASP A 24 -36.05 1.01 -2.34
CA ASP A 24 -36.56 1.98 -3.31
C ASP A 24 -37.96 2.45 -2.86
N LYS A 25 -38.00 3.64 -2.23
CA LYS A 25 -39.21 4.27 -1.68
C LYS A 25 -40.38 4.41 -2.67
N ASN A 26 -40.10 4.28 -3.96
CA ASN A 26 -41.09 4.37 -5.02
C ASN A 26 -41.40 3.03 -5.68
N LEU A 27 -40.89 1.91 -5.15
CA LEU A 27 -41.05 0.59 -5.78
C LEU A 27 -42.50 0.24 -5.99
N TYR A 28 -43.35 0.35 -4.98
CA TYR A 28 -44.78 0.07 -5.09
C TYR A 28 -45.46 0.90 -6.18
N LYS A 29 -45.16 2.21 -6.22
CA LYS A 29 -45.69 3.11 -7.26
C LYS A 29 -45.19 2.71 -8.65
N LYS A 30 -43.96 2.27 -8.79
CA LYS A 30 -43.40 1.78 -10.06
C LYS A 30 -44.08 0.51 -10.50
N VAL A 31 -44.31 -0.45 -9.59
CA VAL A 31 -45.02 -1.69 -9.88
C VAL A 31 -46.47 -1.38 -10.31
N GLN A 32 -47.22 -0.57 -9.56
CA GLN A 32 -48.56 -0.17 -9.91
C GLN A 32 -48.65 0.61 -11.24
N TYR A 33 -47.66 1.48 -11.49
CA TYR A 33 -47.58 2.18 -12.78
C TYR A 33 -47.42 1.20 -13.95
N VAL A 34 -46.57 0.18 -13.82
CA VAL A 34 -46.35 -0.83 -14.86
C VAL A 34 -47.60 -1.68 -15.05
N VAL A 35 -48.23 -2.14 -13.94
CA VAL A 35 -49.50 -2.88 -13.99
C VAL A 35 -50.56 -2.12 -14.80
N ASN A 36 -50.75 -0.84 -14.48
CA ASN A 36 -51.75 -0.01 -15.13
C ASN A 36 -51.41 0.36 -16.59
N SER A 37 -50.10 0.51 -16.89
CA SER A 37 -49.66 0.95 -18.22
C SER A 37 -49.68 -0.14 -19.27
N ILE A 38 -49.36 -1.38 -18.90
CA ILE A 38 -49.26 -2.50 -19.85
C ILE A 38 -50.25 -3.63 -19.54
N GLN A 39 -51.14 -3.45 -18.56
CA GLN A 39 -52.20 -4.40 -18.18
C GLN A 39 -51.63 -5.82 -17.90
N CYS A 40 -50.59 -5.91 -17.13
CA CYS A 40 -49.94 -7.15 -16.69
C CYS A 40 -50.29 -7.46 -15.22
N SER A 41 -49.91 -8.65 -14.77
CA SER A 41 -49.99 -9.02 -13.35
C SER A 41 -49.00 -8.25 -12.50
N GLU A 42 -49.21 -8.16 -11.19
CA GLU A 42 -48.26 -7.56 -10.25
C GLU A 42 -46.92 -8.31 -10.26
N GLN A 43 -46.93 -9.61 -10.45
CA GLN A 43 -45.73 -10.44 -10.55
C GLN A 43 -44.88 -10.06 -11.76
N GLU A 44 -45.48 -9.94 -12.95
CA GLU A 44 -44.79 -9.51 -14.17
C GLU A 44 -44.28 -8.07 -14.05
N ALA A 45 -45.08 -7.18 -13.43
CA ALA A 45 -44.69 -5.81 -13.19
C ALA A 45 -43.50 -5.73 -12.20
N LEU A 46 -43.50 -6.54 -11.14
CA LEU A 46 -42.40 -6.62 -10.18
C LEU A 46 -41.14 -7.12 -10.86
N GLU A 47 -41.23 -8.20 -11.65
CA GLU A 47 -40.08 -8.72 -12.41
C GLU A 47 -39.52 -7.66 -13.36
N TYR A 48 -40.37 -6.94 -14.07
CA TYR A 48 -39.96 -5.83 -14.92
C TYR A 48 -39.20 -4.75 -14.13
N VAL A 49 -39.74 -4.32 -12.99
CA VAL A 49 -39.11 -3.28 -12.15
C VAL A 49 -37.78 -3.76 -11.59
N VAL A 50 -37.71 -5.00 -11.11
CA VAL A 50 -36.46 -5.60 -10.57
C VAL A 50 -35.41 -5.69 -11.68
N ASN A 51 -35.77 -6.23 -12.85
CA ASN A 51 -34.84 -6.35 -13.98
C ASN A 51 -34.35 -4.99 -14.51
N ASN A 52 -35.10 -3.92 -14.26
CA ASN A 52 -34.71 -2.57 -14.61
C ASN A 52 -33.97 -1.80 -13.51
N ALA A 53 -33.69 -2.41 -12.33
CA ALA A 53 -33.03 -1.78 -11.21
C ALA A 53 -31.87 -2.67 -10.73
N PRO A 54 -30.58 -2.38 -11.10
CA PRO A 54 -29.45 -3.26 -10.82
C PRO A 54 -29.30 -3.64 -9.34
N ALA A 55 -29.58 -2.71 -8.41
CA ALA A 55 -29.51 -2.98 -6.97
C ALA A 55 -30.58 -3.98 -6.50
N LEU A 56 -31.83 -3.84 -7.00
CA LEU A 56 -32.92 -4.76 -6.69
C LEU A 56 -32.68 -6.12 -7.33
N TRP A 57 -32.21 -6.13 -8.57
CA TRP A 57 -31.83 -7.34 -9.29
C TRP A 57 -30.76 -8.12 -8.55
N ALA A 58 -29.71 -7.44 -8.07
CA ALA A 58 -28.65 -8.06 -7.29
C ALA A 58 -29.15 -8.63 -5.96
N LYS A 59 -30.07 -7.94 -5.29
CA LYS A 59 -30.67 -8.46 -4.06
C LYS A 59 -31.48 -9.73 -4.34
N VAL A 60 -32.29 -9.77 -5.39
CA VAL A 60 -33.15 -10.90 -5.73
C VAL A 60 -32.35 -12.09 -6.26
N TYR A 61 -31.49 -11.89 -7.23
CA TYR A 61 -30.82 -12.98 -7.94
C TYR A 61 -29.45 -13.36 -7.37
N LEU A 62 -28.73 -12.40 -6.76
CA LEU A 62 -27.39 -12.65 -6.25
C LEU A 62 -27.33 -12.71 -4.72
N ASN A 63 -28.47 -12.49 -4.03
CA ASN A 63 -28.50 -12.33 -2.57
C ASN A 63 -27.44 -11.31 -2.09
N TRP A 64 -27.26 -10.25 -2.87
CA TRP A 64 -26.30 -9.19 -2.64
C TRP A 64 -27.01 -7.87 -2.36
N GLU A 65 -26.74 -7.27 -1.22
CA GLU A 65 -27.37 -6.04 -0.78
C GLU A 65 -26.44 -4.85 -0.95
N ALA A 66 -26.91 -3.84 -1.71
CA ALA A 66 -26.18 -2.61 -1.94
C ALA A 66 -26.14 -1.76 -0.67
N ARG A 67 -24.99 -1.15 -0.38
CA ARG A 67 -24.85 -0.11 0.65
C ARG A 67 -25.33 1.23 0.10
N ASP A 68 -25.64 2.17 1.00
CA ASP A 68 -26.23 3.48 0.65
C ASP A 68 -25.54 4.16 -0.55
N TYR A 69 -24.21 4.22 -0.54
CA TYR A 69 -23.43 4.85 -1.60
C TYR A 69 -23.33 4.03 -2.90
N GLN A 70 -23.56 2.72 -2.84
CA GLN A 70 -23.47 1.82 -4.00
C GLN A 70 -24.70 1.94 -4.90
N PHE A 71 -25.85 2.38 -4.37
CA PHE A 71 -27.05 2.61 -5.19
C PHE A 71 -26.79 3.61 -6.32
N THR A 72 -26.11 4.72 -6.03
CA THR A 72 -25.76 5.72 -7.06
C THR A 72 -24.81 5.14 -8.10
N ILE A 73 -23.81 4.34 -7.69
CA ILE A 73 -22.89 3.66 -8.60
C ILE A 73 -23.66 2.77 -9.57
N LEU A 74 -24.56 1.93 -9.06
CA LEU A 74 -25.34 1.00 -9.85
C LEU A 74 -26.33 1.71 -10.77
N ASP A 75 -26.99 2.77 -10.29
CA ASP A 75 -27.95 3.54 -11.09
C ASP A 75 -27.24 4.29 -12.24
N GLN A 76 -26.09 4.91 -11.95
CA GLN A 76 -25.29 5.56 -12.99
C GLN A 76 -24.69 4.53 -13.96
N GLY A 77 -24.25 3.35 -13.46
CA GLY A 77 -23.79 2.22 -14.26
C GLY A 77 -24.83 1.73 -15.27
N LYS A 78 -26.10 1.77 -14.89
CA LYS A 78 -27.22 1.48 -15.79
C LYS A 78 -27.39 2.55 -16.87
N LYS A 79 -27.42 3.84 -16.47
CA LYS A 79 -27.86 4.97 -17.32
C LYS A 79 -26.73 5.51 -18.21
N GLY A 80 -25.53 5.61 -17.68
CA GLY A 80 -24.44 6.32 -18.31
C GLY A 80 -23.83 5.58 -19.51
N LYS A 81 -23.33 6.36 -20.48
CA LYS A 81 -22.56 5.83 -21.60
C LYS A 81 -21.06 5.79 -21.30
N LYS A 82 -20.58 6.74 -20.51
CA LYS A 82 -19.19 6.84 -20.04
C LYS A 82 -19.21 7.13 -18.55
N ILE A 83 -18.77 6.19 -17.75
CA ILE A 83 -18.81 6.28 -16.30
C ILE A 83 -17.42 6.04 -15.77
N VAL A 84 -16.96 6.93 -14.91
CA VAL A 84 -15.70 6.83 -14.20
C VAL A 84 -15.95 6.79 -12.70
N LEU A 85 -15.46 5.71 -12.07
CA LEU A 85 -15.57 5.46 -10.64
C LEU A 85 -14.25 5.79 -9.96
N ARG A 86 -14.21 6.91 -9.26
CA ARG A 86 -13.10 7.33 -8.43
C ARG A 86 -13.41 7.03 -6.97
N LEU A 87 -13.04 5.82 -6.54
CA LEU A 87 -13.48 5.26 -5.26
C LEU A 87 -12.28 4.89 -4.39
N GLY A 88 -12.36 5.24 -3.12
CA GLY A 88 -11.41 4.82 -2.11
C GLY A 88 -11.43 3.31 -1.86
N ARG A 89 -10.41 2.80 -1.17
CA ARG A 89 -10.31 1.38 -0.81
C ARG A 89 -11.52 0.93 0.02
N ARG A 90 -11.87 -0.36 -0.09
CA ARG A 90 -12.95 -1.04 0.68
C ARG A 90 -14.36 -0.49 0.43
N LEU A 91 -14.60 0.22 -0.66
CA LEU A 91 -15.94 0.64 -1.07
C LEU A 91 -16.68 -0.41 -1.89
N GLY A 92 -16.03 -1.53 -2.22
CA GLY A 92 -16.64 -2.58 -3.05
C GLY A 92 -16.71 -2.20 -4.51
N LYS A 93 -15.70 -1.50 -5.03
CA LYS A 93 -15.54 -1.13 -6.45
C LYS A 93 -15.75 -2.36 -7.35
N THR A 94 -14.96 -3.40 -7.17
CA THR A 94 -15.03 -4.66 -7.93
C THR A 94 -16.38 -5.34 -7.76
N GLU A 95 -16.99 -5.31 -6.57
CA GLU A 95 -18.32 -5.84 -6.30
C GLU A 95 -19.39 -5.16 -7.18
N CYS A 96 -19.42 -3.82 -7.17
CA CYS A 96 -20.38 -3.06 -7.98
C CYS A 96 -20.17 -3.32 -9.48
N MET A 97 -18.91 -3.43 -9.92
CA MET A 97 -18.62 -3.76 -11.32
C MET A 97 -19.11 -5.16 -11.67
N CYS A 98 -18.86 -6.18 -10.85
CA CYS A 98 -19.36 -7.54 -11.07
C CYS A 98 -20.89 -7.58 -11.13
N VAL A 99 -21.57 -6.88 -10.24
CA VAL A 99 -23.04 -6.77 -10.26
C VAL A 99 -23.51 -6.13 -11.58
N LEU A 100 -22.89 -5.03 -12.02
CA LEU A 100 -23.25 -4.38 -13.29
C LEU A 100 -22.94 -5.27 -14.50
N ILE A 101 -21.82 -5.97 -14.52
CA ILE A 101 -21.46 -6.93 -15.57
C ILE A 101 -22.55 -8.00 -15.69
N LEU A 102 -22.89 -8.67 -14.60
CA LEU A 102 -23.92 -9.72 -14.59
C LEU A 102 -25.29 -9.15 -14.94
N TRP A 103 -25.66 -8.02 -14.34
CA TRP A 103 -26.94 -7.38 -14.64
C TRP A 103 -27.06 -7.05 -16.15
N HIS A 104 -26.04 -6.46 -16.75
CA HIS A 104 -26.02 -6.18 -18.19
C HIS A 104 -26.10 -7.46 -19.03
N ALA A 105 -25.30 -8.48 -18.70
CA ALA A 105 -25.27 -9.74 -19.46
C ALA A 105 -26.59 -10.50 -19.45
N PHE A 106 -27.30 -10.49 -18.31
CA PHE A 106 -28.56 -11.24 -18.13
C PHE A 106 -29.80 -10.46 -18.52
N THR A 107 -29.81 -9.12 -18.45
CA THR A 107 -31.01 -8.31 -18.60
C THR A 107 -31.05 -7.40 -19.80
N GLN A 108 -29.87 -7.06 -20.38
CA GLN A 108 -29.82 -6.09 -21.47
C GLN A 108 -29.89 -6.74 -22.84
N VAL A 109 -30.47 -5.99 -23.78
CA VAL A 109 -30.59 -6.35 -25.18
C VAL A 109 -29.81 -5.34 -26.00
N ASN A 110 -29.03 -5.79 -26.98
CA ASN A 110 -28.36 -4.87 -27.90
C ASN A 110 -29.35 -4.13 -28.81
N LYS A 111 -28.91 -3.02 -29.41
CA LYS A 111 -29.75 -2.22 -30.32
C LYS A 111 -30.23 -2.97 -31.56
N GLY A 112 -29.65 -4.11 -31.89
CA GLY A 112 -30.06 -4.97 -33.00
C GLY A 112 -31.25 -5.87 -32.68
N GLY A 113 -31.83 -5.79 -31.48
CA GLY A 113 -32.98 -6.58 -31.06
C GLY A 113 -32.64 -8.02 -30.68
N ASN A 114 -31.40 -8.43 -30.74
CA ASN A 114 -30.94 -9.72 -30.23
C ASN A 114 -30.73 -9.61 -28.71
N ASN A 115 -31.11 -10.66 -27.95
CA ASN A 115 -30.93 -10.70 -26.50
C ASN A 115 -29.45 -10.85 -26.09
N GLN A 116 -28.51 -10.73 -27.04
CA GLN A 116 -27.07 -10.81 -26.81
C GLN A 116 -26.51 -9.46 -26.39
N TYR A 117 -25.71 -9.46 -25.33
CA TYR A 117 -25.00 -8.29 -24.84
C TYR A 117 -23.55 -8.68 -24.50
N ASP A 118 -22.61 -8.26 -25.30
CA ASP A 118 -21.20 -8.64 -25.17
C ASP A 118 -20.46 -7.68 -24.24
N ILE A 119 -19.73 -8.23 -23.27
CA ILE A 119 -19.00 -7.48 -22.24
C ILE A 119 -17.52 -7.83 -22.34
N LEU A 120 -16.67 -6.80 -22.41
CA LEU A 120 -15.23 -6.90 -22.42
C LEU A 120 -14.67 -6.30 -21.13
N ILE A 121 -13.97 -7.11 -20.36
CA ILE A 121 -13.28 -6.70 -19.12
C ILE A 121 -11.81 -6.57 -19.43
N ILE A 122 -11.21 -5.41 -19.11
CA ILE A 122 -9.80 -5.14 -19.35
C ILE A 122 -9.16 -4.63 -18.07
N THR A 123 -8.08 -5.27 -17.67
CA THR A 123 -7.28 -4.88 -16.50
C THR A 123 -5.81 -4.83 -16.87
N PRO A 124 -4.95 -4.10 -16.14
CA PRO A 124 -3.52 -4.08 -16.41
C PRO A 124 -2.83 -5.42 -16.13
N TYR A 125 -3.42 -6.29 -15.30
CA TYR A 125 -2.79 -7.54 -14.86
C TYR A 125 -3.73 -8.73 -14.91
N GLU A 126 -3.20 -9.91 -15.26
CA GLU A 126 -3.95 -11.16 -15.32
C GLU A 126 -4.57 -11.54 -13.96
N THR A 127 -3.82 -11.34 -12.89
CA THR A 127 -4.31 -11.60 -11.52
C THR A 127 -5.56 -10.80 -11.15
N GLN A 128 -5.77 -9.63 -11.75
CA GLN A 128 -6.99 -8.85 -11.54
C GLN A 128 -8.14 -9.36 -12.39
N VAL A 129 -7.86 -9.86 -13.60
CA VAL A 129 -8.88 -10.58 -14.38
C VAL A 129 -9.35 -11.80 -13.60
N ASP A 130 -8.42 -12.59 -13.05
CA ASP A 130 -8.73 -13.76 -12.21
C ASP A 130 -9.66 -13.39 -11.04
N LEU A 131 -9.31 -12.35 -10.28
CA LEU A 131 -10.10 -11.88 -9.14
C LEU A 131 -11.54 -11.46 -9.54
N ILE A 132 -11.69 -10.80 -10.69
CA ILE A 132 -13.02 -10.43 -11.20
C ILE A 132 -13.79 -11.68 -11.61
N PHE A 133 -13.18 -12.61 -12.34
CA PHE A 133 -13.85 -13.83 -12.78
C PHE A 133 -14.20 -14.75 -11.61
N ASP A 134 -13.31 -14.91 -10.63
CA ASP A 134 -13.60 -15.65 -9.39
C ASP A 134 -14.84 -15.06 -8.69
N ARG A 135 -14.95 -13.73 -8.66
CA ARG A 135 -16.11 -13.08 -8.06
C ARG A 135 -17.37 -13.23 -8.88
N LEU A 136 -17.30 -13.15 -10.21
CA LEU A 136 -18.44 -13.42 -11.10
C LEU A 136 -18.95 -14.86 -10.90
N HIS A 137 -18.07 -15.85 -10.85
CA HIS A 137 -18.41 -17.25 -10.59
C HIS A 137 -19.09 -17.42 -9.23
N GLN A 138 -18.53 -16.84 -8.16
CA GLN A 138 -19.14 -16.88 -6.82
C GLN A 138 -20.57 -16.30 -6.83
N LEU A 139 -20.80 -15.18 -7.52
CA LEU A 139 -22.11 -14.56 -7.60
C LEU A 139 -23.09 -15.38 -8.43
N ILE A 140 -22.65 -15.98 -9.54
CA ILE A 140 -23.48 -16.87 -10.37
C ILE A 140 -23.85 -18.14 -9.58
N ASP A 141 -22.90 -18.71 -8.85
CA ASP A 141 -23.11 -19.96 -8.10
C ASP A 141 -24.12 -19.83 -6.94
N ILE A 142 -24.30 -18.62 -6.41
CA ILE A 142 -25.35 -18.35 -5.40
C ILE A 142 -26.76 -18.53 -5.98
N SER A 143 -26.92 -18.29 -7.29
CA SER A 143 -28.24 -18.30 -7.97
C SER A 143 -28.39 -19.53 -8.87
N PRO A 144 -29.17 -20.53 -8.50
CA PRO A 144 -29.43 -21.68 -9.37
C PRO A 144 -30.00 -21.28 -10.74
N ILE A 145 -30.78 -20.20 -10.78
CA ILE A 145 -31.38 -19.69 -12.03
C ILE A 145 -30.29 -19.15 -12.95
N LEU A 146 -29.44 -18.27 -12.46
CA LEU A 146 -28.37 -17.69 -13.28
C LEU A 146 -27.38 -18.78 -13.71
N LYS A 147 -27.06 -19.71 -12.82
CA LYS A 147 -26.18 -20.85 -13.12
C LYS A 147 -26.74 -21.72 -14.25
N ALA A 148 -28.06 -21.98 -14.29
CA ALA A 148 -28.72 -22.73 -15.35
C ALA A 148 -28.66 -22.00 -16.71
N LEU A 149 -28.48 -20.68 -16.72
CA LEU A 149 -28.36 -19.86 -17.92
C LEU A 149 -26.94 -19.73 -18.45
N VAL A 150 -25.93 -20.29 -17.76
CA VAL A 150 -24.56 -20.36 -18.24
C VAL A 150 -24.43 -21.52 -19.23
N LYS A 151 -24.11 -21.21 -20.49
CA LYS A 151 -23.94 -22.18 -21.57
C LYS A 151 -22.54 -22.75 -21.62
N ARG A 152 -21.54 -21.90 -21.40
CA ARG A 152 -20.13 -22.25 -21.43
C ARG A 152 -19.36 -21.39 -20.44
N ASP A 153 -18.49 -22.03 -19.69
CA ASP A 153 -17.59 -21.40 -18.74
C ASP A 153 -16.18 -21.95 -18.95
N VAL A 154 -15.29 -21.11 -19.43
CA VAL A 154 -13.88 -21.42 -19.62
C VAL A 154 -13.06 -20.21 -19.17
N TYR A 155 -11.80 -20.45 -18.87
CA TYR A 155 -10.85 -19.45 -18.41
C TYR A 155 -11.08 -18.06 -19.04
N HIS A 156 -11.40 -17.06 -18.21
CA HIS A 156 -11.70 -15.67 -18.58
C HIS A 156 -12.79 -15.48 -19.64
N ARG A 157 -13.72 -16.44 -19.78
CA ARG A 157 -14.84 -16.33 -20.71
C ARG A 157 -16.07 -17.09 -20.23
N ILE A 158 -17.16 -16.35 -20.04
CA ILE A 158 -18.49 -16.89 -19.70
C ILE A 158 -19.43 -16.61 -20.88
N GLU A 159 -20.11 -17.62 -21.40
CA GLU A 159 -21.14 -17.50 -22.42
C GLU A 159 -22.50 -17.90 -21.83
N LEU A 160 -23.51 -17.08 -22.08
CA LEU A 160 -24.88 -17.30 -21.59
C LEU A 160 -25.76 -17.91 -22.69
N THR A 161 -26.88 -18.50 -22.26
CA THR A 161 -27.87 -19.10 -23.18
C THR A 161 -28.56 -18.06 -24.07
N ASN A 162 -28.66 -16.80 -23.64
CA ASN A 162 -29.14 -15.68 -24.45
C ASN A 162 -28.13 -15.20 -25.50
N GLY A 163 -26.94 -15.82 -25.57
CA GLY A 163 -25.86 -15.49 -26.51
C GLY A 163 -24.86 -14.46 -26.00
N SER A 164 -25.14 -13.80 -24.86
CA SER A 164 -24.21 -12.82 -24.25
C SER A 164 -22.89 -13.46 -23.85
N LYS A 165 -21.82 -12.70 -23.95
CA LYS A 165 -20.46 -13.13 -23.61
C LYS A 165 -19.79 -12.14 -22.68
N ILE A 166 -19.12 -12.66 -21.66
CA ILE A 166 -18.24 -11.90 -20.78
C ILE A 166 -16.82 -12.40 -21.04
N VAL A 167 -15.94 -11.53 -21.48
CA VAL A 167 -14.56 -11.87 -21.86
C VAL A 167 -13.59 -10.98 -21.08
N GLY A 168 -12.58 -11.59 -20.46
CA GLY A 168 -11.52 -10.91 -19.73
C GLY A 168 -10.21 -10.89 -20.50
N LEU A 169 -9.56 -9.74 -20.58
CA LEU A 169 -8.27 -9.54 -21.23
C LEU A 169 -7.36 -8.65 -20.39
N THR A 170 -6.05 -8.79 -20.58
CA THR A 170 -5.05 -7.89 -20.00
C THR A 170 -4.59 -6.85 -21.01
N ALA A 171 -4.40 -5.61 -20.56
CA ALA A 171 -3.85 -4.51 -21.35
C ALA A 171 -2.31 -4.60 -21.47
N GLY A 172 -1.64 -5.28 -20.56
CA GLY A 172 -0.18 -5.27 -20.44
C GLY A 172 0.56 -6.21 -21.40
N SER A 173 1.72 -5.76 -21.86
CA SER A 173 2.55 -6.38 -22.90
C SER A 173 3.60 -7.37 -22.39
N LYS A 174 3.29 -8.30 -21.49
CA LYS A 174 4.27 -9.36 -21.16
C LYS A 174 4.58 -10.29 -22.35
N SER A 175 3.75 -10.26 -23.40
CA SER A 175 3.93 -11.07 -24.62
C SER A 175 4.44 -10.28 -25.84
N GLY A 176 4.87 -9.03 -25.68
CA GLY A 176 5.33 -8.20 -26.81
C GLY A 176 4.25 -7.78 -27.80
N SER A 177 2.98 -8.15 -27.55
CA SER A 177 1.86 -7.91 -28.47
C SER A 177 0.99 -6.69 -28.10
N GLY A 178 1.24 -6.01 -26.96
CA GLY A 178 0.49 -4.83 -26.54
C GLY A 178 -1.02 -5.07 -26.58
N ALA A 179 -1.80 -4.00 -26.68
CA ALA A 179 -3.26 -4.08 -26.89
C ALA A 179 -3.71 -4.79 -28.19
N ALA A 180 -2.82 -5.49 -28.88
CA ALA A 180 -3.15 -6.27 -30.09
C ALA A 180 -4.24 -7.33 -29.81
N ASN A 181 -4.31 -7.87 -28.60
CA ASN A 181 -5.34 -8.84 -28.20
C ASN A 181 -6.73 -8.22 -28.08
N THR A 182 -6.84 -6.90 -27.93
CA THR A 182 -8.12 -6.19 -27.84
C THR A 182 -8.66 -5.76 -29.21
N ARG A 183 -7.81 -5.73 -30.25
CA ARG A 183 -8.22 -5.35 -31.60
C ARG A 183 -9.16 -6.41 -32.19
N GLY A 184 -10.27 -5.95 -32.79
CA GLY A 184 -11.26 -6.84 -33.43
C GLY A 184 -12.26 -7.47 -32.43
N GLN A 185 -12.19 -7.15 -31.14
CA GLN A 185 -13.20 -7.56 -30.18
C GLN A 185 -14.45 -6.68 -30.33
N ARG A 186 -15.61 -7.32 -30.23
CA ARG A 186 -16.90 -6.62 -30.13
C ARG A 186 -17.32 -6.52 -28.68
N ALA A 187 -17.89 -5.39 -28.29
CA ALA A 187 -18.45 -5.19 -26.98
C ALA A 187 -19.63 -4.23 -27.03
N ASP A 188 -20.60 -4.44 -26.16
CA ASP A 188 -21.66 -3.49 -25.85
C ASP A 188 -21.31 -2.71 -24.58
N LEU A 189 -20.50 -3.32 -23.69
CA LEU A 189 -19.92 -2.70 -22.51
C LEU A 189 -18.44 -3.05 -22.41
N ILE A 190 -17.61 -2.04 -22.23
CA ILE A 190 -16.20 -2.20 -21.90
C ILE A 190 -16.02 -1.78 -20.45
N VAL A 191 -15.51 -2.70 -19.63
CA VAL A 191 -15.19 -2.49 -18.22
C VAL A 191 -13.68 -2.42 -18.06
N MET A 192 -13.15 -1.32 -17.52
CA MET A 192 -11.72 -1.16 -17.24
C MET A 192 -11.53 -0.98 -15.73
N ASP A 193 -10.79 -1.89 -15.09
CA ASP A 193 -10.41 -1.76 -13.68
C ASP A 193 -8.93 -1.43 -13.55
N GLU A 194 -8.60 -0.62 -12.55
CA GLU A 194 -7.27 -0.10 -12.25
C GLU A 194 -6.60 0.60 -13.46
N ILE A 195 -7.38 1.43 -14.14
CA ILE A 195 -6.95 2.09 -15.38
C ILE A 195 -5.73 3.00 -15.19
N ASP A 196 -5.55 3.59 -14.02
CA ASP A 196 -4.43 4.49 -13.71
C ASP A 196 -3.05 3.77 -13.75
N TYR A 197 -3.07 2.44 -13.84
CA TYR A 197 -1.89 1.58 -14.04
C TYR A 197 -1.74 1.08 -15.48
N MET A 198 -2.59 1.53 -16.42
CA MET A 198 -2.48 1.21 -17.85
C MET A 198 -1.69 2.30 -18.58
N THR A 199 -0.99 1.93 -19.66
CA THR A 199 -0.31 2.94 -20.48
C THR A 199 -1.31 3.74 -21.31
N SER A 200 -0.99 5.00 -21.61
CA SER A 200 -1.83 5.87 -22.46
C SER A 200 -2.08 5.26 -23.85
N SER A 201 -1.12 4.47 -24.39
CA SER A 201 -1.30 3.77 -25.65
C SER A 201 -2.32 2.63 -25.57
N ASP A 202 -2.32 1.86 -24.46
CA ASP A 202 -3.29 0.79 -24.24
C ASP A 202 -4.70 1.38 -24.08
N ILE A 203 -4.83 2.43 -23.28
CA ILE A 203 -6.09 3.15 -23.08
C ILE A 203 -6.63 3.66 -24.42
N THR A 204 -5.79 4.29 -25.24
CA THR A 204 -6.17 4.81 -26.56
C THR A 204 -6.68 3.67 -27.46
N ASN A 205 -6.02 2.52 -27.48
CA ASN A 205 -6.45 1.38 -28.28
C ASN A 205 -7.82 0.83 -27.82
N ILE A 206 -8.06 0.79 -26.49
CA ILE A 206 -9.34 0.33 -25.93
C ILE A 206 -10.46 1.33 -26.24
N VAL A 207 -10.20 2.62 -26.09
CA VAL A 207 -11.18 3.67 -26.41
C VAL A 207 -11.53 3.67 -27.90
N ASN A 208 -10.59 3.32 -28.78
CA ASN A 208 -10.85 3.19 -30.22
C ASN A 208 -11.86 2.08 -30.55
N ILE A 209 -11.94 0.99 -29.75
CA ILE A 209 -13.01 -0.02 -29.91
C ILE A 209 -14.38 0.65 -29.74
N ARG A 210 -14.53 1.50 -28.74
CA ARG A 210 -15.77 2.27 -28.52
C ARG A 210 -16.08 3.23 -29.66
N ASN A 211 -15.06 3.83 -30.26
CA ASN A 211 -15.23 4.82 -31.32
C ASN A 211 -15.79 4.22 -32.62
N GLU A 212 -15.81 2.89 -32.76
CA GLU A 212 -16.49 2.22 -33.88
C GLU A 212 -18.02 2.40 -33.82
N ASP A 213 -18.61 2.45 -32.60
CA ASP A 213 -20.03 2.77 -32.38
C ASP A 213 -20.22 3.47 -31.02
N PRO A 214 -19.91 4.78 -30.94
CA PRO A 214 -19.89 5.54 -29.70
C PRO A 214 -21.29 5.71 -29.08
N GLU A 215 -22.36 5.53 -29.85
CA GLU A 215 -23.73 5.62 -29.35
C GLU A 215 -24.20 4.32 -28.69
N ARG A 216 -23.62 3.19 -29.06
CA ARG A 216 -23.97 1.87 -28.57
C ARG A 216 -23.07 1.43 -27.43
N ILE A 217 -21.75 1.53 -27.60
CA ILE A 217 -20.77 0.96 -26.68
C ILE A 217 -20.62 1.83 -25.45
N LYS A 218 -20.84 1.23 -24.27
CA LYS A 218 -20.65 1.87 -22.98
C LYS A 218 -19.25 1.64 -22.43
N LEU A 219 -18.76 2.60 -21.65
CA LEU A 219 -17.53 2.48 -20.86
C LEU A 219 -17.85 2.57 -19.37
N LEU A 220 -17.42 1.59 -18.60
CA LEU A 220 -17.40 1.60 -17.15
C LEU A 220 -15.95 1.48 -16.68
N VAL A 221 -15.44 2.53 -16.10
CA VAL A 221 -14.04 2.66 -15.74
C VAL A 221 -13.89 2.87 -14.26
N ALA A 222 -12.93 2.21 -13.65
CA ALA A 222 -12.66 2.37 -12.24
C ALA A 222 -11.16 2.38 -11.95
N SER A 223 -10.72 3.20 -11.00
CA SER A 223 -9.38 3.17 -10.45
C SER A 223 -9.30 3.88 -9.11
N THR A 224 -8.21 3.62 -8.42
CA THR A 224 -7.71 4.47 -7.33
C THR A 224 -6.74 5.48 -7.94
N PRO A 225 -6.83 6.79 -7.64
CA PRO A 225 -5.97 7.80 -8.24
C PRO A 225 -4.49 7.60 -7.89
N SER A 226 -3.58 7.81 -8.86
CA SER A 226 -2.14 7.81 -8.63
C SER A 226 -1.50 9.18 -8.90
N GLY A 227 -1.84 9.84 -10.00
CA GLY A 227 -1.26 11.12 -10.40
C GLY A 227 -2.22 12.02 -11.18
N LYS A 228 -1.76 13.23 -11.56
CA LYS A 228 -2.59 14.25 -12.25
C LYS A 228 -2.42 14.30 -13.78
N HIS A 229 -1.65 13.41 -14.37
CA HIS A 229 -1.26 13.52 -15.79
C HIS A 229 -1.93 12.51 -16.70
N GLU A 230 -2.51 11.47 -16.14
CA GLU A 230 -3.06 10.37 -16.93
C GLU A 230 -4.50 10.61 -17.39
N GLU A 231 -4.99 9.78 -18.29
CA GLU A 231 -6.34 9.91 -18.86
C GLU A 231 -7.43 9.81 -17.80
N PHE A 232 -7.22 9.01 -16.76
CA PHE A 232 -8.17 8.87 -15.64
C PHE A 232 -8.41 10.21 -14.94
N TYR A 233 -7.33 10.97 -14.66
CA TYR A 233 -7.43 12.32 -14.08
C TYR A 233 -8.26 13.26 -14.99
N LYS A 234 -7.94 13.28 -16.30
CA LYS A 234 -8.62 14.12 -17.26
C LYS A 234 -10.12 13.81 -17.36
N TRP A 235 -10.49 12.52 -17.27
CA TRP A 235 -11.88 12.10 -17.32
C TRP A 235 -12.65 12.50 -16.07
N CYS A 236 -12.05 12.39 -14.90
CA CYS A 236 -12.65 12.81 -13.64
C CYS A 236 -12.81 14.34 -13.55
N VAL A 237 -11.71 15.08 -13.80
CA VAL A 237 -11.74 16.55 -13.66
C VAL A 237 -12.70 17.19 -14.67
N GLY A 238 -12.68 16.72 -15.91
CA GLY A 238 -13.51 17.24 -16.99
C GLY A 238 -14.92 16.64 -17.06
N ALA A 239 -15.34 15.79 -16.11
CA ALA A 239 -16.62 15.10 -16.17
C ALA A 239 -17.81 16.07 -16.29
N SER A 240 -18.77 15.72 -17.18
CA SER A 240 -20.00 16.50 -17.40
C SER A 240 -20.96 16.42 -16.23
N HIS A 241 -21.03 15.27 -15.57
CA HIS A 241 -21.81 15.06 -14.36
C HIS A 241 -20.90 14.50 -13.27
N LYS A 242 -21.06 14.98 -12.03
CA LYS A 242 -20.30 14.49 -10.88
C LYS A 242 -21.24 14.20 -9.72
N TYR A 243 -21.05 13.03 -9.13
CA TYR A 243 -21.69 12.62 -7.88
C TYR A 243 -20.60 12.52 -6.81
N TYR A 244 -20.74 13.27 -5.71
CA TYR A 244 -19.73 13.34 -4.66
C TYR A 244 -20.35 13.60 -3.29
N PRO A 245 -19.78 13.09 -2.17
CA PRO A 245 -20.25 13.40 -0.84
C PRO A 245 -19.97 14.88 -0.52
N SER A 246 -20.78 15.48 0.35
CA SER A 246 -20.55 16.84 0.80
C SER A 246 -19.23 16.95 1.56
N LYS A 247 -18.63 18.15 1.57
CA LYS A 247 -17.44 18.40 2.41
C LYS A 247 -17.74 18.16 3.88
N HIS A 248 -18.95 18.49 4.33
CA HIS A 248 -19.38 18.22 5.70
C HIS A 248 -19.39 16.72 6.02
N ASP A 249 -19.83 15.87 5.08
CA ASP A 249 -19.79 14.42 5.26
C ASP A 249 -18.34 13.91 5.37
N ILE A 250 -17.45 14.45 4.52
CA ILE A 250 -16.02 14.09 4.53
C ILE A 250 -15.37 14.48 5.85
N ASP A 251 -15.56 15.72 6.29
CA ASP A 251 -14.93 16.26 7.50
C ASP A 251 -15.46 15.57 8.78
N ASN A 252 -16.70 15.10 8.79
CA ASN A 252 -17.34 14.45 9.95
C ASN A 252 -17.43 12.92 9.84
N PHE A 253 -16.77 12.31 8.86
CA PHE A 253 -16.74 10.85 8.65
C PHE A 253 -18.15 10.22 8.59
N GLN A 254 -19.05 10.84 7.84
CA GLN A 254 -20.43 10.38 7.66
C GLN A 254 -20.79 10.31 6.18
N PHE A 255 -21.93 9.73 5.86
CA PHE A 255 -22.50 9.74 4.53
C PHE A 255 -24.02 9.98 4.62
N THR A 256 -24.46 11.11 4.09
CA THR A 256 -25.87 11.51 4.04
C THR A 256 -26.46 11.40 2.64
N GLY A 257 -25.62 11.27 1.61
CA GLY A 257 -25.98 11.16 0.22
C GLY A 257 -24.93 11.81 -0.70
N PHE A 258 -25.13 11.65 -2.00
CA PHE A 258 -24.32 12.35 -2.98
C PHE A 258 -24.95 13.69 -3.34
N LEU A 259 -24.11 14.71 -3.44
CA LEU A 259 -24.40 15.93 -4.18
C LEU A 259 -24.17 15.66 -5.67
N GLU A 260 -24.87 16.42 -6.51
CA GLU A 260 -24.73 16.36 -7.96
C GLU A 260 -24.29 17.71 -8.49
N SER A 261 -23.34 17.71 -9.42
CA SER A 261 -22.99 18.89 -10.19
C SER A 261 -22.97 18.58 -11.67
N HIS A 262 -23.31 19.59 -12.48
CA HIS A 262 -23.34 19.50 -13.94
C HIS A 262 -22.40 20.55 -14.56
N ASN A 263 -21.57 20.07 -15.51
CA ASN A 263 -20.68 20.93 -16.30
C ASN A 263 -21.09 20.84 -17.79
N THR A 264 -21.60 21.92 -18.33
CA THR A 264 -22.04 22.03 -19.73
C THR A 264 -20.90 21.86 -20.73
N ASP A 265 -19.69 22.28 -20.35
CA ASP A 265 -18.47 22.18 -21.16
C ASP A 265 -17.70 20.90 -20.88
N GLY A 266 -18.32 19.94 -20.24
CA GLY A 266 -17.70 18.69 -19.83
C GLY A 266 -17.44 17.72 -20.98
N ASN A 267 -16.62 16.72 -20.71
CA ASN A 267 -16.12 15.72 -21.67
C ASN A 267 -17.10 14.53 -21.92
N GLY A 268 -18.33 14.62 -21.41
CA GLY A 268 -19.38 13.61 -21.53
C GLY A 268 -19.22 12.40 -20.60
N TRP A 269 -18.28 12.41 -19.64
CA TRP A 269 -18.18 11.42 -18.58
C TRP A 269 -19.09 11.74 -17.40
N ILE A 270 -19.52 10.68 -16.72
CA ILE A 270 -20.18 10.75 -15.41
C ILE A 270 -19.17 10.27 -14.38
N GLU A 271 -18.76 11.14 -13.46
CA GLU A 271 -17.90 10.77 -12.33
C GLU A 271 -18.74 10.41 -11.12
N VAL A 272 -18.46 9.26 -10.50
CA VAL A 272 -18.91 8.96 -9.13
C VAL A 272 -17.68 8.92 -8.25
N TYR A 273 -17.56 9.90 -7.38
CA TYR A 273 -16.49 10.02 -6.41
C TYR A 273 -16.97 9.66 -5.02
N ALA A 274 -16.25 8.76 -4.35
CA ALA A 274 -16.47 8.49 -2.93
C ALA A 274 -15.16 8.11 -2.22
N PRO A 275 -14.78 8.82 -1.15
CA PRO A 275 -13.70 8.40 -0.27
C PRO A 275 -14.12 7.24 0.63
N SER A 276 -13.16 6.46 1.12
CA SER A 276 -13.42 5.29 1.98
C SER A 276 -14.23 5.60 3.24
N ILE A 277 -14.19 6.85 3.69
CA ILE A 277 -14.90 7.33 4.89
C ILE A 277 -16.42 7.16 4.81
N VAL A 278 -17.03 7.11 3.61
CA VAL A 278 -18.47 6.87 3.44
C VAL A 278 -18.87 5.45 3.84
N ASN A 279 -17.92 4.54 4.00
CA ASN A 279 -18.15 3.18 4.45
C ASN A 279 -18.18 3.11 5.98
N LYS A 280 -19.39 3.10 6.54
CA LYS A 280 -19.62 3.03 8.00
C LYS A 280 -18.90 1.85 8.69
N ALA A 281 -18.55 0.78 7.95
CA ALA A 281 -17.80 -0.33 8.53
C ALA A 281 -16.36 0.07 8.96
N LEU A 282 -15.75 1.07 8.31
CA LEU A 282 -14.43 1.58 8.66
C LEU A 282 -14.45 2.48 9.92
N LEU A 283 -15.62 2.95 10.32
CA LEU A 283 -15.80 3.77 11.53
C LEU A 283 -16.00 2.91 12.79
N LYS A 284 -16.12 1.59 12.65
CA LYS A 284 -16.18 0.67 13.78
C LYS A 284 -14.84 0.61 14.49
N VAL A 285 -14.91 0.47 15.83
CA VAL A 285 -13.72 0.33 16.66
C VAL A 285 -13.10 -1.05 16.43
N ASN A 286 -11.82 -1.09 16.10
CA ASN A 286 -11.01 -2.28 16.07
C ASN A 286 -10.71 -2.70 17.51
N LYS A 287 -11.04 -3.93 17.87
CA LYS A 287 -10.88 -4.43 19.24
C LYS A 287 -9.40 -4.60 19.64
N ASP A 288 -8.52 -4.78 18.65
CA ASP A 288 -7.10 -5.01 18.90
C ASP A 288 -6.34 -3.70 19.15
N THR A 289 -6.72 -2.62 18.46
CA THR A 289 -6.06 -1.32 18.58
C THR A 289 -6.80 -0.33 19.46
N GLY A 290 -8.11 -0.53 19.68
CA GLY A 290 -8.98 0.41 20.40
C GLY A 290 -9.31 1.68 19.60
N GLN A 291 -8.88 1.76 18.33
CA GLN A 291 -9.15 2.85 17.41
C GLN A 291 -10.14 2.42 16.33
N THR A 292 -10.61 3.35 15.49
CA THR A 292 -11.42 2.97 14.32
C THR A 292 -10.51 2.34 13.24
N TYR A 293 -11.07 1.43 12.42
CA TYR A 293 -10.32 0.88 11.28
C TYR A 293 -9.83 1.98 10.31
N LEU A 294 -10.53 3.09 10.20
CA LEU A 294 -10.09 4.25 9.42
C LEU A 294 -8.86 4.91 10.04
N GLN A 295 -8.81 5.04 11.37
CA GLN A 295 -7.65 5.60 12.06
C GLN A 295 -6.45 4.66 11.95
N ASP A 296 -6.66 3.35 12.07
CA ASP A 296 -5.60 2.36 11.84
C ASP A 296 -5.00 2.51 10.42
N LEU A 297 -5.85 2.67 9.39
CA LEU A 297 -5.39 2.94 8.02
C LEU A 297 -4.58 4.24 7.91
N LYS A 298 -5.00 5.29 8.62
CA LYS A 298 -4.26 6.56 8.63
C LYS A 298 -2.90 6.44 9.32
N ASP A 299 -2.77 5.56 10.28
CA ASP A 299 -1.52 5.33 11.00
C ASP A 299 -0.56 4.39 10.24
N GLU A 300 -1.10 3.53 9.36
CA GLU A 300 -0.33 2.57 8.56
C GLU A 300 0.11 3.10 7.19
N LEU A 301 -0.60 4.09 6.65
CA LEU A 301 -0.32 4.64 5.33
C LEU A 301 0.44 5.96 5.43
N THR A 302 1.31 6.22 4.45
CA THR A 302 1.86 7.57 4.27
C THR A 302 0.73 8.55 3.92
N GLU A 303 0.92 9.84 4.21
CA GLU A 303 -0.08 10.87 3.90
C GLU A 303 -0.50 10.83 2.43
N MET A 304 0.46 10.70 1.52
CA MET A 304 0.18 10.61 0.08
C MET A 304 -0.67 9.38 -0.25
N ARG A 305 -0.34 8.21 0.29
CA ARG A 305 -1.14 7.01 0.07
C ARG A 305 -2.52 7.09 0.73
N PHE A 306 -2.62 7.70 1.90
CA PHE A 306 -3.91 7.93 2.53
C PHE A 306 -4.81 8.81 1.66
N VAL A 307 -4.26 9.90 1.11
CA VAL A 307 -4.97 10.80 0.18
C VAL A 307 -5.41 10.04 -1.07
N GLN A 308 -4.54 9.27 -1.69
CA GLN A 308 -4.85 8.53 -2.93
C GLN A 308 -5.79 7.34 -2.67
N GLU A 309 -5.47 6.47 -1.72
CA GLU A 309 -6.14 5.20 -1.55
C GLU A 309 -7.41 5.28 -0.67
N VAL A 310 -7.43 6.17 0.32
CA VAL A 310 -8.55 6.32 1.27
C VAL A 310 -9.45 7.48 0.88
N LEU A 311 -8.88 8.65 0.60
CA LEU A 311 -9.68 9.79 0.18
C LEU A 311 -10.01 9.76 -1.32
N ALA A 312 -9.36 8.90 -2.10
CA ALA A 312 -9.51 8.80 -3.56
C ALA A 312 -9.26 10.15 -4.26
N GLU A 313 -8.27 10.90 -3.79
CA GLU A 313 -7.85 12.16 -4.39
C GLU A 313 -6.55 12.01 -5.17
N PHE A 314 -6.39 12.81 -6.21
CA PHE A 314 -5.20 12.78 -7.04
C PHE A 314 -4.03 13.44 -6.30
N GLY A 315 -2.91 12.71 -6.18
CA GLY A 315 -1.67 13.22 -5.60
C GLY A 315 -1.05 14.34 -6.45
N GLU A 316 -0.18 15.15 -5.86
CA GLU A 316 0.62 16.14 -6.60
C GLU A 316 1.84 15.47 -7.24
N GLU A 317 2.20 15.89 -8.46
CA GLU A 317 3.25 15.27 -9.28
C GLU A 317 4.67 15.42 -8.73
N GLU A 318 4.92 16.49 -7.97
CA GLU A 318 6.28 16.87 -7.56
C GLU A 318 6.70 16.38 -6.17
N MET A 319 5.90 15.53 -5.52
CA MET A 319 6.25 15.06 -4.19
C MET A 319 7.34 13.98 -4.26
N GLY A 320 8.55 14.34 -3.78
CA GLY A 320 9.55 13.35 -3.39
C GLY A 320 8.97 12.34 -2.41
N VAL A 321 9.60 11.18 -2.30
CA VAL A 321 9.20 10.15 -1.35
C VAL A 321 9.18 10.72 0.08
N TYR A 322 10.15 11.57 0.42
CA TYR A 322 10.19 12.33 1.66
C TYR A 322 9.79 13.78 1.39
N GLN A 323 8.68 14.23 1.96
CA GLN A 323 8.18 15.59 1.75
C GLN A 323 9.06 16.61 2.50
N LYS A 324 9.39 17.71 1.83
CA LYS A 324 10.25 18.77 2.36
C LYS A 324 9.82 19.27 3.74
N LYS A 325 8.51 19.48 3.96
CA LYS A 325 7.96 19.94 5.25
C LYS A 325 8.34 19.03 6.44
N TYR A 326 8.40 17.71 6.24
CA TYR A 326 8.73 16.76 7.31
C TYR A 326 10.24 16.63 7.52
N ILE A 327 11.03 16.80 6.44
CA ILE A 327 12.49 16.93 6.57
C ILE A 327 12.82 18.18 7.39
N GLU A 328 12.21 19.33 7.08
CA GLU A 328 12.37 20.58 7.81
C GLU A 328 11.94 20.45 9.27
N GLN A 329 10.86 19.73 9.56
CA GLN A 329 10.42 19.44 10.93
C GLN A 329 11.47 18.62 11.70
N ALA A 330 12.04 17.59 11.11
CA ALA A 330 13.09 16.76 11.72
C ALA A 330 14.37 17.57 12.00
N LEU A 331 14.74 18.50 11.10
CA LEU A 331 15.85 19.43 11.28
C LEU A 331 15.58 20.47 12.36
N ALA A 332 14.35 21.04 12.40
CA ALA A 332 13.96 22.02 13.40
C ALA A 332 14.04 21.43 14.81
N GLU A 333 13.61 20.16 14.96
CA GLU A 333 13.72 19.45 16.24
C GLU A 333 15.19 19.22 16.62
N GLY A 334 16.04 18.81 15.67
CA GLY A 334 17.47 18.69 15.89
C GLY A 334 18.12 20.02 16.31
N LYS A 335 17.71 21.14 15.67
CA LYS A 335 18.16 22.47 16.04
C LYS A 335 17.70 22.88 17.45
N ARG A 336 16.44 22.58 17.81
CA ARG A 336 15.88 22.88 19.13
C ARG A 336 16.66 22.25 20.26
N ILE A 337 17.08 21.00 20.11
CA ILE A 337 17.85 20.27 21.13
C ILE A 337 19.37 20.40 20.96
N ASN A 338 19.86 21.22 20.03
CA ASN A 338 21.26 21.34 19.65
C ASN A 338 21.92 19.98 19.35
N HIS A 339 21.21 19.15 18.56
CA HIS A 339 21.68 17.81 18.22
C HIS A 339 22.93 17.87 17.34
N LYS A 340 24.00 17.18 17.78
CA LYS A 340 25.22 16.96 17.02
C LYS A 340 25.45 15.46 16.85
N TYR A 341 26.14 15.08 15.81
CA TYR A 341 26.61 13.71 15.70
C TYR A 341 27.66 13.39 16.77
N THR A 342 27.62 12.19 17.28
CA THR A 342 28.60 11.74 18.27
C THR A 342 30.02 11.61 17.68
N THR A 343 30.14 11.51 16.36
CA THR A 343 31.41 11.58 15.62
C THR A 343 32.01 12.97 15.56
N ASP A 344 31.22 14.02 15.82
CA ASP A 344 31.66 15.43 15.80
C ASP A 344 32.00 15.93 17.22
N LEU A 345 31.89 15.07 18.23
CA LEU A 345 32.24 15.37 19.62
C LEU A 345 33.74 15.22 19.84
N THR A 346 34.31 16.00 20.78
CA THR A 346 35.67 15.76 21.28
C THR A 346 35.72 14.44 22.07
N ASP A 347 36.90 13.91 22.30
CA ASP A 347 37.06 12.65 23.06
C ASP A 347 36.47 12.75 24.46
N GLU A 348 36.61 13.90 25.14
CA GLU A 348 36.03 14.15 26.47
C GLU A 348 34.49 14.22 26.41
N GLU A 349 33.94 14.91 25.41
CA GLU A 349 32.48 15.00 25.19
C GLU A 349 31.85 13.62 24.85
N LEU A 350 32.54 12.83 24.03
CA LEU A 350 32.14 11.48 23.69
C LEU A 350 32.17 10.56 24.91
N GLU A 351 33.25 10.66 25.71
CA GLU A 351 33.34 9.90 26.95
C GLU A 351 32.24 10.25 27.94
N GLU A 352 31.90 11.53 28.09
CA GLU A 352 30.76 11.97 28.92
C GLU A 352 29.44 11.47 28.36
N TYR A 353 29.25 11.50 27.03
CA TYR A 353 28.05 10.98 26.38
C TYR A 353 27.88 9.47 26.62
N LEU A 354 28.95 8.69 26.50
CA LEU A 354 28.92 7.23 26.68
C LEU A 354 28.72 6.79 28.15
N LYS A 355 29.07 7.65 29.12
CA LYS A 355 28.78 7.41 30.55
C LYS A 355 27.32 7.57 30.92
N LYS A 356 26.53 8.32 30.09
CA LYS A 356 25.08 8.50 30.35
C LYS A 356 24.34 7.21 30.03
N PRO A 357 23.30 6.86 30.81
CA PRO A 357 22.44 5.73 30.50
C PRO A 357 21.82 5.88 29.10
N ARG A 358 21.73 4.79 28.35
CA ARG A 358 21.05 4.79 27.07
C ARG A 358 19.56 5.10 27.23
N SER A 359 19.01 5.92 26.35
CA SER A 359 17.57 6.21 26.30
C SER A 359 16.78 5.08 25.63
N GLY A 360 17.41 4.25 24.82
CA GLY A 360 16.76 3.12 24.14
C GLY A 360 17.72 2.31 23.27
N PRO A 361 17.20 1.41 22.45
CA PRO A 361 18.00 0.59 21.55
C PRO A 361 18.76 1.43 20.51
N ARG A 362 19.94 0.95 20.12
CA ARG A 362 20.80 1.50 19.06
C ARG A 362 20.98 0.48 17.95
N ILE A 363 20.69 0.87 16.74
CA ILE A 363 20.84 0.00 15.57
C ILE A 363 21.70 0.71 14.54
N LEU A 364 22.72 0.01 14.03
CA LEU A 364 23.53 0.44 12.91
C LEU A 364 22.93 -0.10 11.62
N GLY A 365 22.62 0.77 10.67
CA GLY A 365 22.31 0.41 9.29
C GLY A 365 23.55 0.55 8.41
N VAL A 366 23.77 -0.40 7.51
CA VAL A 366 24.92 -0.43 6.60
C VAL A 366 24.45 -0.72 5.19
N ASP A 367 24.69 0.23 4.31
CA ASP A 367 24.48 0.09 2.88
C ASP A 367 25.82 0.02 2.15
N TRP A 368 26.05 -1.11 1.45
CA TRP A 368 27.28 -1.37 0.74
C TRP A 368 27.17 -0.95 -0.71
N ASP A 369 28.08 -0.13 -1.19
CA ASP A 369 28.29 -0.05 -2.63
C ASP A 369 29.70 -0.53 -3.02
N LYS A 370 29.72 -1.41 -4.02
CA LYS A 370 30.94 -1.99 -4.57
C LYS A 370 31.41 -1.28 -5.83
N PHE A 371 30.53 -0.68 -6.62
CA PHE A 371 30.79 -0.34 -8.01
C PHE A 371 30.71 1.15 -8.35
N GLY A 372 29.87 1.90 -7.70
CA GLY A 372 29.54 3.28 -8.09
C GLY A 372 29.73 4.33 -7.02
N ALA A 373 29.39 4.04 -5.78
CA ALA A 373 29.33 5.01 -4.71
C ALA A 373 30.18 4.62 -3.50
N SER A 374 30.00 5.31 -2.40
CA SER A 374 30.64 5.05 -1.10
C SER A 374 29.80 4.08 -0.26
N THR A 375 30.45 3.32 0.64
CA THR A 375 29.74 2.54 1.66
C THR A 375 29.30 3.47 2.78
N ASN A 376 28.01 3.44 3.11
CA ASN A 376 27.40 4.31 4.09
C ASN A 376 26.89 3.53 5.32
N MET A 377 27.15 4.10 6.50
CA MET A 377 26.71 3.57 7.79
C MET A 377 25.98 4.67 8.55
N ALA A 378 24.81 4.37 9.11
CA ALA A 378 24.06 5.31 9.94
C ALA A 378 23.59 4.61 11.21
N CYS A 379 23.83 5.22 12.36
CA CYS A 379 23.33 4.72 13.65
C CYS A 379 22.09 5.46 14.08
N MET A 380 21.02 4.70 14.31
CA MET A 380 19.76 5.20 14.87
C MET A 380 19.64 4.79 16.34
N GLU A 381 19.26 5.72 17.20
CA GLU A 381 18.90 5.46 18.59
C GLU A 381 17.43 5.86 18.82
N LEU A 382 16.66 5.01 19.50
CA LEU A 382 15.35 5.40 19.99
C LEU A 382 15.51 6.14 21.33
N ASP A 383 15.24 7.44 21.33
CA ASP A 383 15.14 8.24 22.55
C ASP A 383 13.72 8.13 23.14
N LYS A 384 13.55 7.23 24.11
CA LYS A 384 12.26 6.97 24.77
C LYS A 384 11.79 8.14 25.65
N PHE A 385 12.69 9.03 26.00
CA PHE A 385 12.46 10.09 26.99
C PHE A 385 12.68 11.48 26.39
N HIS A 386 12.60 11.57 25.07
CA HIS A 386 12.69 12.84 24.39
C HIS A 386 11.60 13.79 24.86
N ILE A 387 11.96 15.04 25.14
CA ILE A 387 11.05 16.10 25.59
C ILE A 387 10.77 17.01 24.40
N ASN A 388 9.49 17.12 24.02
CA ASN A 388 9.05 18.00 22.95
C ASN A 388 8.97 19.47 23.39
N GLU A 389 8.58 20.38 22.47
CA GLU A 389 8.44 21.82 22.77
C GLU A 389 7.42 22.13 23.88
N ALA A 390 6.39 21.28 24.01
CA ALA A 390 5.37 21.45 25.05
C ALA A 390 5.82 20.95 26.43
N GLY A 391 7.03 20.41 26.56
CA GLY A 391 7.55 19.82 27.80
C GLY A 391 7.00 18.42 28.09
N GLU A 392 6.54 17.71 27.08
CA GLU A 392 5.96 16.37 27.18
C GLU A 392 6.96 15.32 26.71
N ILE A 393 6.89 14.11 27.31
CA ILE A 393 7.70 12.98 26.84
C ILE A 393 7.10 12.43 25.56
N GLU A 394 7.84 12.52 24.49
CA GLU A 394 7.50 12.03 23.17
C GLU A 394 8.67 11.22 22.61
N PRO A 395 8.60 9.87 22.56
CA PRO A 395 9.68 9.05 22.01
C PRO A 395 9.97 9.41 20.54
N LYS A 396 11.26 9.59 20.22
CA LYS A 396 11.73 9.90 18.85
C LYS A 396 13.00 9.12 18.51
N PHE A 397 13.18 8.85 17.23
CA PHE A 397 14.43 8.30 16.70
C PHE A 397 15.39 9.42 16.36
N LYS A 398 16.63 9.30 16.77
CA LYS A 398 17.69 10.24 16.38
C LYS A 398 18.82 9.54 15.65
N VAL A 399 19.34 10.17 14.62
CA VAL A 399 20.58 9.74 13.95
C VAL A 399 21.75 10.13 14.85
N LEU A 400 22.38 9.17 15.50
CA LEU A 400 23.52 9.43 16.39
C LEU A 400 24.75 9.86 15.63
N PHE A 401 25.02 9.21 14.51
CA PHE A 401 26.09 9.52 13.59
C PHE A 401 25.85 8.86 12.24
N ARG A 402 26.54 9.35 11.24
CA ARG A 402 26.79 8.64 9.99
C ARG A 402 28.28 8.56 9.70
N VAL A 403 28.67 7.53 9.01
CA VAL A 403 30.03 7.31 8.53
C VAL A 403 29.97 6.92 7.07
N GLU A 404 30.77 7.59 6.27
CA GLU A 404 30.97 7.27 4.87
C GLU A 404 32.38 6.73 4.68
N ILE A 405 32.54 5.62 3.97
CA ILE A 405 33.82 5.11 3.50
C ILE A 405 33.86 5.41 2.01
N PRO A 406 34.65 6.41 1.57
CA PRO A 406 34.77 6.75 0.17
C PRO A 406 35.28 5.56 -0.65
N ARG A 407 34.85 5.47 -1.90
CA ARG A 407 35.22 4.37 -2.79
C ARG A 407 36.76 4.19 -2.91
N SER A 408 37.50 5.29 -2.90
CA SER A 408 38.97 5.27 -2.96
C SER A 408 39.63 4.57 -1.76
N GLU A 409 38.92 4.54 -0.62
CA GLU A 409 39.40 3.95 0.65
C GLU A 409 38.70 2.62 0.97
N PHE A 410 37.70 2.24 0.15
CA PHE A 410 36.89 1.08 0.40
C PHE A 410 37.67 -0.21 0.14
N THR A 411 37.83 -0.98 1.20
CA THR A 411 38.11 -2.42 1.15
C THR A 411 37.14 -3.12 2.09
N TYR A 412 36.77 -4.35 1.79
CA TYR A 412 35.92 -5.12 2.70
C TYR A 412 36.49 -5.20 4.12
N VAL A 413 37.80 -5.30 4.23
CA VAL A 413 38.51 -5.35 5.51
C VAL A 413 38.34 -4.04 6.27
N ASN A 414 38.53 -2.89 5.62
CA ASN A 414 38.34 -1.59 6.25
C ASN A 414 36.92 -1.40 6.76
N ALA A 415 35.95 -1.76 5.96
CA ALA A 415 34.54 -1.62 6.33
C ALA A 415 34.17 -2.55 7.51
N ILE A 416 34.61 -3.81 7.49
CA ILE A 416 34.41 -4.76 8.60
C ILE A 416 35.08 -4.24 9.88
N ASN A 417 36.35 -3.81 9.80
CA ASN A 417 37.07 -3.26 10.94
C ASN A 417 36.38 -2.00 11.50
N LYS A 418 35.81 -1.16 10.63
CA LYS A 418 35.06 0.03 11.05
C LYS A 418 33.81 -0.35 11.82
N ILE A 419 33.04 -1.36 11.36
CA ILE A 419 31.85 -1.86 12.06
C ILE A 419 32.25 -2.44 13.43
N ILE A 420 33.33 -3.23 13.50
CA ILE A 420 33.81 -3.82 14.75
C ILE A 420 34.16 -2.70 15.74
N ALA A 421 34.96 -1.72 15.31
CA ALA A 421 35.35 -0.58 16.15
C ALA A 421 34.14 0.25 16.63
N LEU A 422 33.17 0.50 15.75
CA LEU A 422 31.94 1.20 16.12
C LEU A 422 31.12 0.37 17.12
N ASN A 423 31.03 -0.95 16.95
CA ASN A 423 30.32 -1.81 17.90
C ASN A 423 31.01 -1.84 19.29
N GLU A 424 32.34 -1.79 19.34
CA GLU A 424 33.08 -1.67 20.61
C GLU A 424 32.75 -0.37 21.36
N ILE A 425 32.58 0.74 20.62
CA ILE A 425 32.27 2.05 21.21
C ILE A 425 30.80 2.17 21.60
N TYR A 426 29.89 1.85 20.69
CA TYR A 426 28.47 2.13 20.84
C TYR A 426 27.64 0.94 21.32
N ASP A 427 28.18 -0.28 21.28
CA ASP A 427 27.54 -1.54 21.67
C ASP A 427 26.11 -1.64 21.09
N PHE A 428 26.01 -1.77 19.77
CA PHE A 428 24.74 -1.84 19.07
C PHE A 428 23.90 -3.04 19.54
N ASP A 429 22.59 -2.85 19.55
CA ASP A 429 21.65 -3.97 19.79
C ASP A 429 21.53 -4.84 18.55
N HIS A 430 21.50 -4.24 17.35
CA HIS A 430 21.54 -4.91 16.06
C HIS A 430 22.36 -4.12 15.03
N ILE A 431 22.83 -4.83 14.02
CA ILE A 431 23.52 -4.27 12.86
C ILE A 431 22.79 -4.77 11.62
N ALA A 432 22.04 -3.89 10.98
CA ALA A 432 21.25 -4.16 9.80
C ALA A 432 22.07 -3.89 8.53
N VAL A 433 22.32 -4.89 7.73
CA VAL A 433 23.26 -4.81 6.60
C VAL A 433 22.54 -5.14 5.30
N ASP A 434 22.77 -4.37 4.22
CA ASP A 434 22.37 -4.81 2.89
C ASP A 434 23.09 -6.11 2.52
N ARG A 435 22.31 -7.15 2.26
CA ARG A 435 22.79 -8.49 1.93
C ARG A 435 23.20 -8.62 0.46
N GLY A 436 22.70 -7.75 -0.42
CA GLY A 436 22.86 -7.87 -1.87
C GLY A 436 24.34 -7.98 -2.28
N TYR A 437 25.18 -7.10 -1.74
CA TYR A 437 26.64 -7.13 -1.91
C TYR A 437 27.39 -7.49 -0.63
N GLY A 438 26.69 -7.70 0.49
CA GLY A 438 27.23 -7.85 1.83
C GLY A 438 27.31 -9.27 2.38
N GLU A 439 26.97 -10.32 1.63
CA GLU A 439 26.90 -11.71 2.14
C GLU A 439 28.21 -12.16 2.79
N THR A 440 29.33 -11.97 2.10
CA THR A 440 30.66 -12.35 2.62
C THR A 440 31.05 -11.53 3.86
N GLN A 441 30.68 -10.25 3.88
CA GLN A 441 30.96 -9.36 5.02
C GLN A 441 30.14 -9.78 6.25
N ILE A 442 28.88 -10.17 6.05
CA ILE A 442 28.03 -10.71 7.11
C ILE A 442 28.62 -11.98 7.71
N GLU A 443 29.06 -12.92 6.86
CA GLU A 443 29.71 -14.15 7.33
C GLU A 443 31.01 -13.85 8.12
N LEU A 444 31.84 -12.93 7.65
CA LEU A 444 33.07 -12.56 8.33
C LEU A 444 32.82 -11.84 9.65
N LEU A 445 31.83 -10.95 9.72
CA LEU A 445 31.42 -10.28 10.98
C LEU A 445 30.88 -11.29 11.99
N ARG A 446 30.03 -12.24 11.57
CA ARG A 446 29.50 -13.30 12.43
C ARG A 446 30.62 -14.22 12.90
N LYS A 447 31.52 -14.61 12.02
CA LYS A 447 32.69 -15.42 12.39
C LYS A 447 33.56 -14.71 13.42
N TYR A 448 33.82 -13.41 13.21
CA TYR A 448 34.56 -12.61 14.20
C TYR A 448 33.83 -12.61 15.55
N GLY A 449 32.50 -12.50 15.56
CA GLY A 449 31.70 -12.58 16.78
C GLY A 449 31.71 -13.95 17.47
N ILE A 450 31.82 -15.04 16.69
CA ILE A 450 32.02 -16.39 17.25
C ILE A 450 33.39 -16.51 17.91
N ASP A 451 34.44 -15.97 17.26
CA ASP A 451 35.82 -16.00 17.76
C ASP A 451 36.01 -15.00 18.94
N ASN A 452 35.16 -13.97 19.07
CA ASN A 452 35.17 -12.94 20.10
C ASN A 452 33.77 -12.72 20.68
N PRO A 453 33.26 -13.67 21.52
CA PRO A 453 31.87 -13.67 21.99
C PRO A 453 31.43 -12.42 22.77
N GLU A 454 32.36 -11.70 23.40
CA GLU A 454 32.13 -10.46 24.13
C GLU A 454 31.59 -9.32 23.25
N THR A 455 31.81 -9.40 21.94
CA THR A 455 31.31 -8.39 20.98
C THR A 455 29.83 -8.56 20.64
N GLY A 456 29.30 -9.77 20.81
CA GLY A 456 27.92 -10.14 20.45
C GLY A 456 27.64 -10.13 18.94
N LEU A 457 28.64 -9.91 18.08
CA LEU A 457 28.46 -9.71 16.63
C LEU A 457 27.86 -10.94 15.93
N ALA A 458 28.04 -12.14 16.48
CA ALA A 458 27.46 -13.36 15.92
C ALA A 458 25.92 -13.28 15.80
N ASP A 459 25.28 -12.69 16.81
CA ASP A 459 23.82 -12.58 16.92
C ASP A 459 23.26 -11.21 16.50
N LYS A 460 24.07 -10.15 16.61
CA LYS A 460 23.64 -8.77 16.31
C LYS A 460 23.52 -8.47 14.81
N VAL A 461 24.31 -9.18 13.96
CA VAL A 461 24.38 -8.87 12.51
C VAL A 461 23.25 -9.55 11.76
N VAL A 462 22.40 -8.74 11.13
CA VAL A 462 21.23 -9.18 10.35
C VAL A 462 21.35 -8.66 8.92
N GLY A 463 21.25 -9.57 7.94
CA GLY A 463 21.30 -9.21 6.51
C GLY A 463 19.91 -9.09 5.91
N TYR A 464 19.66 -8.01 5.18
CA TYR A 464 18.43 -7.73 4.43
C TYR A 464 18.74 -7.62 2.94
N GLN A 465 18.03 -8.37 2.11
CA GLN A 465 18.17 -8.28 0.65
C GLN A 465 17.01 -7.47 0.08
N PHE A 466 17.30 -6.34 -0.59
CA PHE A 466 16.28 -5.42 -1.10
C PHE A 466 15.26 -6.05 -2.06
N SER A 467 15.65 -7.09 -2.78
CA SER A 467 14.77 -7.85 -3.69
C SER A 467 13.90 -8.90 -3.00
N GLN A 468 14.14 -9.20 -1.71
CA GLN A 468 13.36 -10.21 -0.98
C GLN A 468 11.99 -9.70 -0.56
N LYS A 469 11.11 -10.65 -0.18
CA LYS A 469 9.83 -10.37 0.47
C LYS A 469 9.92 -10.67 1.95
N LEU A 470 9.39 -9.79 2.79
CA LEU A 470 9.25 -9.98 4.23
C LEU A 470 7.87 -10.53 4.58
N ASP A 471 7.83 -11.45 5.55
CA ASP A 471 6.59 -11.85 6.20
C ASP A 471 6.17 -10.75 7.19
N VAL A 472 5.17 -9.98 6.81
CA VAL A 472 4.58 -8.93 7.65
C VAL A 472 3.24 -9.45 8.17
N ARG A 473 3.00 -9.36 9.48
CA ARG A 473 1.67 -9.65 10.02
C ARG A 473 0.74 -8.49 9.72
N ASP A 474 -0.36 -8.79 9.04
CA ASP A 474 -1.47 -7.85 8.92
C ASP A 474 -2.08 -7.64 10.33
N PRO A 475 -2.06 -6.41 10.85
CA PRO A 475 -2.54 -6.12 12.20
C PRO A 475 -4.05 -6.36 12.36
N HIS A 476 -4.82 -6.34 11.27
CA HIS A 476 -6.27 -6.52 11.29
C HIS A 476 -6.71 -7.99 11.19
N THR A 477 -5.98 -8.78 10.42
CA THR A 477 -6.35 -10.17 10.17
C THR A 477 -5.47 -11.18 10.91
N GLY A 478 -4.34 -10.71 11.46
CA GLY A 478 -3.31 -11.57 12.06
C GLY A 478 -2.61 -12.49 11.04
N LYS A 479 -3.01 -12.44 9.77
CA LYS A 479 -2.41 -13.26 8.71
C LYS A 479 -1.04 -12.71 8.33
N LYS A 480 -0.11 -13.61 8.03
CA LYS A 480 1.17 -13.22 7.43
C LYS A 480 0.97 -12.91 5.96
N ASP A 481 1.36 -11.70 5.56
CA ASP A 481 1.41 -11.25 4.17
C ASP A 481 2.86 -11.04 3.75
N LYS A 482 3.18 -11.32 2.49
CA LYS A 482 4.53 -11.16 1.95
C LYS A 482 4.65 -9.82 1.24
N LYS A 483 5.30 -8.85 1.89
CA LYS A 483 5.55 -7.52 1.32
C LYS A 483 6.97 -7.41 0.75
N PRO A 484 7.17 -6.76 -0.42
CA PRO A 484 8.50 -6.45 -0.94
C PRO A 484 9.29 -5.61 0.07
N LEU A 485 10.55 -5.99 0.35
CA LEU A 485 11.33 -5.40 1.44
C LEU A 485 11.58 -3.90 1.23
N LYS A 486 12.19 -3.48 0.11
CA LYS A 486 12.59 -2.07 -0.09
C LYS A 486 11.38 -1.11 -0.03
N PRO A 487 10.25 -1.36 -0.72
CA PRO A 487 9.05 -0.56 -0.56
C PRO A 487 8.48 -0.53 0.87
N PHE A 488 8.50 -1.64 1.58
CA PHE A 488 8.05 -1.71 2.98
C PHE A 488 8.96 -0.89 3.89
N MET A 489 10.27 -1.03 3.76
CA MET A 489 11.30 -0.29 4.49
C MET A 489 11.15 1.22 4.30
N VAL A 490 11.06 1.67 3.05
CA VAL A 490 10.89 3.09 2.71
C VAL A 490 9.58 3.63 3.26
N ASN A 491 8.47 2.89 3.11
CA ASN A 491 7.17 3.31 3.64
C ASN A 491 7.19 3.51 5.17
N ASN A 492 7.81 2.60 5.92
CA ASN A 492 7.94 2.73 7.37
C ASN A 492 8.73 3.98 7.76
N SER A 493 9.83 4.25 7.05
CA SER A 493 10.63 5.45 7.28
C SER A 493 9.83 6.72 7.01
N VAL A 494 9.14 6.81 5.87
CA VAL A 494 8.30 7.96 5.51
C VAL A 494 7.25 8.23 6.58
N ILE A 495 6.55 7.19 7.07
CA ILE A 495 5.57 7.33 8.16
C ILE A 495 6.20 7.97 9.41
N LEU A 496 7.42 7.58 9.77
CA LEU A 496 8.10 8.16 10.93
C LEU A 496 8.45 9.64 10.74
N TYR A 497 8.86 10.05 9.52
CA TYR A 497 9.04 11.46 9.19
C TYR A 497 7.71 12.23 9.26
N GLU A 498 6.64 11.71 8.66
CA GLU A 498 5.31 12.32 8.65
C GLU A 498 4.72 12.48 10.07
N LYS A 499 4.98 11.53 10.95
CA LYS A 499 4.57 11.58 12.36
C LYS A 499 5.52 12.42 13.25
N GLY A 500 6.56 13.07 12.66
CA GLY A 500 7.52 13.87 13.40
C GLY A 500 8.36 13.07 14.39
N LYS A 501 8.61 11.77 14.11
CA LYS A 501 9.33 10.87 15.02
C LYS A 501 10.83 10.79 14.75
N ILE A 502 11.34 11.52 13.75
CA ILE A 502 12.77 11.54 13.39
C ILE A 502 13.40 12.85 13.82
N ILE A 503 14.63 12.77 14.31
CA ILE A 503 15.50 13.90 14.64
C ILE A 503 16.76 13.80 13.77
N LEU A 504 17.03 14.85 12.99
CA LEU A 504 18.21 14.96 12.14
C LEU A 504 19.20 15.97 12.70
N ASN A 505 20.48 15.79 12.38
CA ASN A 505 21.49 16.82 12.62
C ASN A 505 21.24 18.02 11.68
N PRO A 506 20.99 19.24 12.21
CA PRO A 506 20.67 20.41 11.42
C PRO A 506 21.80 20.87 10.47
N ASN A 507 23.02 20.38 10.68
CA ASN A 507 24.22 20.73 9.89
C ASN A 507 24.53 19.69 8.80
N ASP A 508 23.79 18.59 8.71
CA ASP A 508 24.03 17.55 7.70
C ASP A 508 23.24 17.80 6.41
N ASN A 509 23.81 18.61 5.54
CA ASN A 509 23.21 18.92 4.25
C ASN A 509 23.14 17.71 3.30
N VAL A 510 24.03 16.72 3.45
CA VAL A 510 24.08 15.55 2.57
C VAL A 510 22.86 14.65 2.78
N VAL A 511 22.50 14.37 4.04
CA VAL A 511 21.28 13.61 4.37
C VAL A 511 20.04 14.36 3.86
N VAL A 512 20.02 15.69 4.02
CA VAL A 512 18.90 16.53 3.55
C VAL A 512 18.77 16.47 2.03
N GLU A 513 19.88 16.53 1.31
CA GLU A 513 19.91 16.44 -0.16
C GLU A 513 19.45 15.07 -0.64
N GLN A 514 19.97 13.98 -0.06
CA GLN A 514 19.55 12.62 -0.41
C GLN A 514 18.05 12.37 -0.13
N LEU A 515 17.54 12.80 1.04
CA LEU A 515 16.11 12.74 1.34
C LEU A 515 15.29 13.56 0.34
N GLY A 516 15.76 14.77 0.00
CA GLY A 516 15.10 15.65 -0.97
C GLY A 516 15.09 15.07 -2.39
N ASN A 517 16.09 14.29 -2.77
CA ASN A 517 16.23 13.69 -4.10
C ASN A 517 15.65 12.27 -4.20
N TYR A 518 15.23 11.66 -3.09
CA TYR A 518 14.66 10.31 -3.09
C TYR A 518 13.32 10.28 -3.85
N ARG A 519 13.26 9.54 -4.97
CA ARG A 519 12.12 9.53 -5.90
C ARG A 519 11.69 8.11 -6.25
N VAL A 520 10.42 7.96 -6.62
CA VAL A 520 9.95 6.75 -7.29
C VAL A 520 10.43 6.79 -8.75
N LYS A 521 11.23 5.81 -9.14
CA LYS A 521 11.77 5.65 -10.51
C LYS A 521 10.74 5.01 -11.43
N LEU A 522 10.10 3.97 -10.96
CA LEU A 522 9.10 3.20 -11.71
C LEU A 522 8.13 2.52 -10.75
N ILE A 523 6.88 2.44 -11.14
CA ILE A 523 5.91 1.57 -10.48
C ILE A 523 5.73 0.33 -11.37
N SER A 524 6.04 -0.84 -10.79
CA SER A 524 5.90 -2.11 -11.51
C SER A 524 4.43 -2.41 -11.81
N ALA A 525 4.22 -3.35 -12.73
CA ALA A 525 2.90 -3.85 -13.07
C ALA A 525 2.03 -4.32 -11.88
N ASN A 526 2.62 -4.65 -10.75
CA ASN A 526 1.92 -5.07 -9.53
C ASN A 526 1.75 -3.91 -8.51
N GLY A 527 1.88 -2.66 -8.95
CA GLY A 527 1.80 -1.48 -8.08
C GLY A 527 2.98 -1.33 -7.10
N ILE A 528 4.09 -2.07 -7.31
CA ILE A 528 5.26 -2.04 -6.44
C ILE A 528 6.21 -0.96 -6.96
N PRO A 529 6.49 0.10 -6.17
CA PRO A 529 7.44 1.14 -6.56
C PRO A 529 8.87 0.60 -6.52
N THR A 530 9.68 1.03 -7.48
CA THR A 530 11.13 1.03 -7.42
C THR A 530 11.60 2.47 -7.26
N PHE A 531 12.72 2.66 -6.58
CA PHE A 531 13.24 3.98 -6.27
C PHE A 531 14.48 4.27 -7.12
N ASN A 532 14.88 5.54 -7.20
CA ASN A 532 16.14 5.92 -7.81
C ASN A 532 17.31 5.26 -7.06
N ASP A 533 18.43 5.07 -7.75
CA ASP A 533 19.61 4.34 -7.31
C ASP A 533 20.90 5.16 -7.54
N ASP A 534 20.78 6.49 -7.61
CA ASP A 534 21.88 7.35 -8.01
C ASP A 534 22.66 7.94 -6.80
N ASP A 535 22.00 8.22 -5.68
CA ASP A 535 22.62 8.86 -4.52
C ASP A 535 21.75 8.76 -3.25
N GLU A 536 21.26 7.56 -2.89
CA GLU A 536 20.38 7.36 -1.72
C GLU A 536 21.01 6.55 -0.57
N HIS A 537 22.28 6.25 -0.65
CA HIS A 537 22.95 5.26 0.22
C HIS A 537 22.89 5.57 1.72
N ILE A 538 22.95 6.85 2.11
CA ILE A 538 22.82 7.25 3.53
C ILE A 538 21.39 7.05 4.00
N VAL A 539 20.42 7.41 3.15
CA VAL A 539 18.99 7.24 3.45
C VAL A 539 18.65 5.76 3.54
N ASP A 540 19.22 4.92 2.67
CA ASP A 540 19.01 3.46 2.74
C ASP A 540 19.68 2.85 3.99
N ALA A 541 20.83 3.34 4.42
CA ALA A 541 21.42 2.94 5.70
C ALA A 541 20.51 3.31 6.90
N ILE A 542 19.94 4.52 6.92
CA ILE A 542 18.94 4.94 7.93
C ILE A 542 17.72 4.02 7.87
N ASN A 543 17.20 3.76 6.67
CA ASN A 543 16.03 2.93 6.45
C ASN A 543 16.24 1.48 6.89
N LEU A 544 17.45 0.92 6.68
CA LEU A 544 17.82 -0.41 7.18
C LEU A 544 17.80 -0.47 8.71
N ALA A 545 18.34 0.56 9.37
CA ALA A 545 18.30 0.63 10.83
C ALA A 545 16.85 0.69 11.34
N LEU A 546 15.99 1.51 10.73
CA LEU A 546 14.58 1.62 11.09
C LEU A 546 13.79 0.34 10.79
N LEU A 547 14.12 -0.37 9.70
CA LEU A 547 13.55 -1.68 9.40
C LEU A 547 13.88 -2.70 10.49
N ALA A 548 15.13 -2.72 10.96
CA ALA A 548 15.54 -3.61 12.03
C ALA A 548 14.83 -3.27 13.36
N PHE A 549 14.55 -1.99 13.63
CA PHE A 549 13.68 -1.61 14.75
C PHE A 549 12.29 -2.21 14.60
N GLU A 550 11.68 -2.15 13.43
CA GLU A 550 10.35 -2.74 13.18
C GLU A 550 10.37 -4.26 13.37
N GLN A 551 11.40 -4.95 12.87
CA GLN A 551 11.50 -6.41 12.95
C GLN A 551 11.78 -6.93 14.36
N HIS A 552 12.62 -6.25 15.14
CA HIS A 552 13.05 -6.71 16.47
C HIS A 552 12.28 -6.06 17.62
N TYR A 553 11.68 -4.88 17.40
CA TYR A 553 10.98 -4.09 18.40
C TYR A 553 9.60 -3.60 17.90
N GLY A 554 8.89 -4.39 17.08
CA GLY A 554 7.67 -3.99 16.40
C GLY A 554 6.57 -3.43 17.34
N ASP A 555 6.38 -4.01 18.52
CA ASP A 555 5.43 -3.49 19.51
C ASP A 555 5.86 -2.13 20.08
N LEU A 556 7.17 -1.93 20.25
CA LEU A 556 7.71 -0.64 20.69
C LEU A 556 7.57 0.40 19.58
N MET A 557 7.83 0.02 18.33
CA MET A 557 7.65 0.87 17.16
C MET A 557 6.20 1.36 17.03
N LYS A 558 5.22 0.46 17.16
CA LYS A 558 3.78 0.82 17.17
C LYS A 558 3.45 1.82 18.27
N ARG A 559 4.00 1.64 19.48
CA ARG A 559 3.83 2.60 20.57
C ARG A 559 4.43 3.96 20.24
N VAL A 560 5.61 4.01 19.62
CA VAL A 560 6.25 5.27 19.21
C VAL A 560 5.37 6.00 18.19
N ILE A 561 4.84 5.30 17.21
CA ILE A 561 3.97 5.88 16.17
C ILE A 561 2.63 6.37 16.75
N ALA A 562 2.04 5.59 17.67
CA ALA A 562 0.75 5.89 18.30
C ALA A 562 0.85 6.78 19.55
N THR A 563 2.03 7.37 19.85
CA THR A 563 2.28 8.02 21.14
C THR A 563 1.27 9.12 21.44
N LYS A 564 0.59 8.94 22.55
CA LYS A 564 -0.03 10.02 23.30
C LYS A 564 1.06 10.74 24.10
N THR A 565 1.15 12.04 23.93
CA THR A 565 2.06 12.91 24.69
C THR A 565 1.69 12.89 26.18
N TYR A 566 2.69 12.86 27.07
CA TYR A 566 2.49 12.86 28.52
C TYR A 566 3.10 14.12 29.14
N PHE A 567 2.32 14.87 29.91
CA PHE A 567 2.81 16.06 30.61
C PHE A 567 3.78 15.68 31.76
N ILE A 568 4.94 16.34 31.79
CA ILE A 568 5.97 16.09 32.81
C ILE A 568 5.51 16.54 34.19
N GLN A 569 4.67 17.59 34.30
CA GLN A 569 4.25 18.16 35.57
C GLN A 569 3.47 17.22 36.50
N GLY A 570 2.88 16.13 35.97
CA GLY A 570 2.23 15.09 36.78
C GLY A 570 3.16 13.93 37.20
N PHE A 571 4.45 13.98 36.89
CA PHE A 571 5.33 12.82 36.92
C PHE A 571 6.55 12.89 37.82
N LYS A 572 6.69 13.92 38.69
CA LYS A 572 7.83 13.94 39.66
C LYS A 572 8.05 12.61 40.38
N GLY A 573 6.98 11.89 40.73
CA GLY A 573 7.10 10.55 41.34
C GLY A 573 7.29 9.38 40.36
N ARG A 574 7.13 9.61 39.04
CA ARG A 574 7.40 8.60 38.00
C ARG A 574 8.78 8.77 37.35
N GLU A 575 9.34 9.98 37.35
CA GLU A 575 10.73 10.20 36.92
C GLU A 575 11.70 9.41 37.80
N GLU A 576 11.49 9.43 39.13
CA GLU A 576 12.30 8.59 40.04
C GLU A 576 12.13 7.11 39.74
N LYS A 577 10.91 6.63 39.48
CA LYS A 577 10.67 5.24 39.05
C LYS A 577 11.24 4.90 37.68
N LEU A 578 11.19 5.82 36.70
CA LEU A 578 11.75 5.62 35.37
C LEU A 578 13.29 5.66 35.40
N VAL A 579 13.88 6.47 36.28
CA VAL A 579 15.31 6.46 36.55
C VAL A 579 15.73 5.18 37.28
N GLU A 580 14.92 4.71 38.26
CA GLU A 580 15.11 3.42 38.90
C GLU A 580 14.95 2.25 37.90
N GLU A 581 13.96 2.26 37.00
CA GLU A 581 13.81 1.25 35.97
C GLU A 581 14.96 1.27 34.95
N ARG A 582 15.53 2.43 34.66
CA ARG A 582 16.76 2.54 33.86
C ARG A 582 17.94 1.83 34.55
N ASN A 583 18.06 2.01 35.85
CA ASN A 583 19.17 1.47 36.64
C ASN A 583 19.03 -0.03 36.94
N ILE A 584 17.79 -0.56 36.96
CA ILE A 584 17.53 -1.97 37.31
C ILE A 584 17.65 -2.91 36.07
N LYS A 585 17.51 -2.41 34.86
CA LYS A 585 17.54 -3.25 33.62
C LYS A 585 18.86 -3.29 32.89
N GLU A 586 19.88 -2.55 33.32
CA GLU A 586 21.22 -2.64 32.73
C GLU A 586 22.14 -3.45 33.65
N PRO A 587 22.73 -4.58 33.17
CA PRO A 587 23.84 -5.19 33.88
C PRO A 587 24.99 -4.17 33.96
N GLU A 588 25.68 -4.11 35.11
CA GLU A 588 26.83 -3.23 35.31
C GLU A 588 27.79 -3.29 34.12
N ARG A 589 27.81 -2.25 33.34
CA ARG A 589 28.82 -2.07 32.28
C ARG A 589 30.14 -1.73 32.96
N LYS A 590 31.05 -2.66 32.92
CA LYS A 590 32.46 -2.35 33.22
C LYS A 590 32.88 -1.26 32.23
N SER A 591 33.28 -0.11 32.77
CA SER A 591 33.73 1.06 32.00
C SER A 591 34.82 0.67 30.99
N THR A 592 34.45 0.62 29.72
CA THR A 592 35.35 0.32 28.60
C THR A 592 36.23 1.54 28.25
N VAL A 593 36.00 2.66 28.92
CA VAL A 593 36.64 3.95 28.63
C VAL A 593 38.13 3.99 28.93
N ALA A 594 38.62 3.17 29.86
CA ALA A 594 40.07 3.09 30.17
C ALA A 594 40.94 2.55 29.00
N VAL A 595 40.32 2.18 27.88
CA VAL A 595 41.00 1.51 26.76
C VAL A 595 41.25 2.44 25.57
N LEU A 596 40.55 3.60 25.51
CA LEU A 596 40.68 4.49 24.35
C LEU A 596 41.99 5.23 24.22
N SER A 597 42.66 5.56 25.34
CA SER A 597 43.94 6.29 25.29
C SER A 597 45.17 5.44 24.92
N ASN A 598 45.07 4.11 24.97
CA ASN A 598 46.21 3.21 24.71
C ASN A 598 46.04 2.29 23.46
N ARG A 599 44.92 2.36 22.72
CA ARG A 599 44.65 1.46 21.61
C ARG A 599 44.62 2.08 20.21
N THR A 600 45.28 3.22 20.00
CA THR A 600 45.65 3.68 18.65
C THR A 600 46.73 2.80 18.00
N LYS A 601 47.19 1.75 18.67
CA LYS A 601 48.00 0.69 18.04
C LYS A 601 47.06 -0.45 17.63
N SER A 602 46.56 -0.34 16.42
CA SER A 602 45.85 -1.30 15.63
C SER A 602 46.19 -2.76 15.96
N LYS A 603 45.26 -3.50 16.56
CA LYS A 603 45.16 -4.92 16.23
C LYS A 603 44.58 -5.01 14.83
N VAL A 604 45.42 -5.01 13.84
CA VAL A 604 45.03 -5.35 12.47
C VAL A 604 44.51 -6.77 12.52
N VAL A 605 43.22 -6.94 12.25
CA VAL A 605 42.68 -8.25 11.98
C VAL A 605 43.30 -8.69 10.66
N HIS A 606 44.27 -9.58 10.71
CA HIS A 606 44.76 -10.25 9.52
C HIS A 606 43.70 -11.21 9.05
N VAL A 607 42.78 -10.76 8.19
CA VAL A 607 41.96 -11.67 7.39
C VAL A 607 42.91 -12.32 6.40
N VAL A 608 43.36 -13.52 6.73
CA VAL A 608 44.20 -14.31 5.82
C VAL A 608 43.32 -14.65 4.60
N PRO A 609 43.74 -14.27 3.40
CA PRO A 609 43.00 -14.70 2.21
C PRO A 609 43.04 -16.24 2.16
N ILE A 610 41.91 -16.87 2.10
CA ILE A 610 41.83 -18.31 1.88
C ILE A 610 42.30 -18.56 0.45
N ASN A 611 43.59 -18.89 0.32
CA ASN A 611 44.14 -19.41 -0.92
C ASN A 611 43.45 -20.72 -1.24
N GLY A 612 42.56 -20.69 -2.23
CA GLY A 612 41.95 -21.86 -2.83
C GLY A 612 43.03 -22.77 -3.42
N GLY A 613 43.46 -23.74 -2.64
CA GLY A 613 44.36 -24.79 -3.10
C GLY A 613 43.68 -25.59 -4.19
N ARG A 614 44.16 -25.41 -5.41
CA ARG A 614 43.84 -26.29 -6.56
C ARG A 614 44.24 -27.72 -6.18
N ARG A 615 43.30 -28.58 -5.83
CA ARG A 615 43.47 -30.03 -6.02
C ARG A 615 42.87 -30.39 -7.38
N ARG A 616 43.77 -30.64 -8.32
CA ARG A 616 43.48 -31.43 -9.52
C ARG A 616 43.10 -32.84 -9.08
N SER A 617 41.92 -33.33 -9.42
CA SER A 617 41.66 -34.75 -9.57
C SER A 617 41.01 -34.95 -10.94
N ASN A 618 41.78 -35.62 -11.79
CA ASN A 618 41.30 -36.22 -13.03
C ASN A 618 40.24 -37.30 -12.71
N ALA A 619 39.10 -37.22 -13.39
CA ALA A 619 38.29 -38.35 -13.80
C ALA A 619 37.21 -37.82 -14.75
N GLY A 620 37.32 -38.05 -16.07
CA GLY A 620 36.64 -39.19 -16.63
C GLY A 620 35.35 -38.78 -17.34
N PHE A 621 35.48 -38.52 -18.62
CA PHE A 621 34.41 -38.43 -19.65
C PHE A 621 33.23 -39.39 -19.44
N SER A 622 32.00 -38.91 -19.57
CA SER A 622 30.96 -39.64 -20.28
C SER A 622 29.89 -38.66 -20.82
N ARG A 623 29.84 -38.54 -22.16
CA ARG A 623 28.70 -38.02 -22.90
C ARG A 623 27.51 -38.96 -22.74
N ARG A 624 26.31 -38.42 -22.52
CA ARG A 624 25.08 -38.87 -23.20
C ARG A 624 24.08 -37.75 -23.33
N THR A 625 23.80 -37.43 -24.57
CA THR A 625 22.60 -36.80 -25.11
C THR A 625 21.32 -37.50 -24.71
N PHE A 626 20.34 -36.75 -24.22
CA PHE A 626 19.00 -36.59 -24.84
C PHE A 626 18.36 -35.33 -24.23
#